data_565996546dca126b4f09f9834a27cd08
#
_entry.id   565996546dca126b4f09f9834a27cd08
#
_cell.length_a   1.000
_cell.length_b   1.000
_cell.length_c   1.000
_cell.angle_alpha   90.00
_cell.angle_beta   90.00
_cell.angle_gamma   90.00
#
_symmetry.space_group_name_H-M   'P 1'
#
loop_
_entity.id
_entity.type
_entity.pdbx_description
1 polymer ?
#
loop_
_entity_poly.entity_id
_entity_poly.type
_entity_poly.pdbx_seq_one_letter_code
_entity_poly.pdbx_strand_id
1 'polypeptide(L)'
;MTARIQRSFDFMAGVHFGSELYTNLYEFDASFNVEAESIEEQNIALERIKYFLEECVQHSIMVSDAESEVIEKLLNADLRICTLPEEPYDQIIGIMLMNKLNSIAEGRLVITDISITSRLSDGVTCFHSIDENMGPFKLGGWWDDNTPRLTDVKQKGKKVIKLKKTTFDWAEFDLNWLDEKPEKSDSEIVFVNFDRLDK
;
A
#
# COMPACT_ATOMS: atom_id res chain seq x y z
N MET A 1 -25.96 1.49 -15.41
CA MET A 1 -25.26 0.28 -15.93
C MET A 1 -23.85 0.41 -15.45
N THR A 2 -23.45 -0.35 -14.44
CA THR A 2 -22.10 -0.25 -13.86
C THR A 2 -21.10 -0.87 -14.86
N ALA A 3 -20.09 -0.12 -15.25
CA ALA A 3 -19.03 -0.65 -16.10
C ALA A 3 -18.13 -1.57 -15.27
N ARG A 4 -17.65 -2.66 -15.88
CA ARG A 4 -16.69 -3.57 -15.27
C ARG A 4 -15.43 -3.59 -16.11
N ILE A 5 -14.28 -3.46 -15.46
CA ILE A 5 -12.96 -3.55 -16.10
C ILE A 5 -12.13 -4.61 -15.41
N GLN A 6 -11.15 -5.15 -16.13
CA GLN A 6 -10.15 -6.08 -15.59
C GLN A 6 -8.77 -5.54 -15.92
N ARG A 7 -7.84 -5.66 -14.96
CA ARG A 7 -6.44 -5.27 -15.12
C ARG A 7 -5.55 -6.34 -14.53
N SER A 8 -4.43 -6.58 -15.23
CA SER A 8 -3.33 -7.42 -14.76
C SER A 8 -2.23 -6.54 -14.20
N PHE A 9 -1.61 -7.00 -13.13
CA PHE A 9 -0.50 -6.33 -12.46
C PHE A 9 0.55 -7.37 -12.10
N ASP A 10 1.80 -6.92 -11.95
CA ASP A 10 2.89 -7.72 -11.42
C ASP A 10 3.74 -6.92 -10.45
N PHE A 11 4.39 -7.58 -9.52
CA PHE A 11 5.38 -7.00 -8.63
C PHE A 11 6.31 -8.06 -8.07
N MET A 12 7.51 -7.64 -7.67
CA MET A 12 8.50 -8.48 -7.01
C MET A 12 8.63 -8.07 -5.54
N ALA A 13 8.58 -9.04 -4.64
CA ALA A 13 8.78 -8.81 -3.21
C ALA A 13 9.65 -9.89 -2.58
N GLY A 14 10.30 -9.55 -1.45
CA GLY A 14 10.87 -10.53 -0.55
C GLY A 14 9.75 -11.18 0.28
N VAL A 15 9.91 -12.45 0.62
CA VAL A 15 8.95 -13.21 1.44
C VAL A 15 9.72 -13.94 2.52
N HIS A 16 9.39 -13.66 3.77
CA HIS A 16 10.02 -14.34 4.91
C HIS A 16 9.13 -15.49 5.39
N PHE A 17 9.66 -16.72 5.27
CA PHE A 17 9.04 -17.93 5.77
C PHE A 17 9.95 -18.64 6.78
N GLY A 18 9.48 -18.81 7.99
CA GLY A 18 10.25 -19.45 9.05
C GLY A 18 11.57 -18.73 9.30
N SER A 19 12.70 -19.29 8.85
CA SER A 19 14.04 -18.69 9.01
C SER A 19 14.66 -18.20 7.70
N GLU A 20 13.95 -18.27 6.59
CA GLU A 20 14.51 -18.04 5.26
C GLU A 20 13.80 -16.87 4.58
N LEU A 21 14.56 -16.14 3.76
CA LEU A 21 14.07 -15.02 2.95
C LEU A 21 14.18 -15.41 1.48
N TYR A 22 13.06 -15.39 0.79
CA TYR A 22 12.96 -15.67 -0.64
C TYR A 22 12.61 -14.40 -1.41
N THR A 23 13.05 -14.32 -2.65
CA THR A 23 12.53 -13.33 -3.62
C THR A 23 11.43 -14.01 -4.44
N ASN A 24 10.27 -13.41 -4.52
CA ASN A 24 9.14 -13.93 -5.26
C ASN A 24 8.60 -12.90 -6.26
N LEU A 25 8.12 -13.37 -7.40
CA LEU A 25 7.40 -12.58 -8.38
C LEU A 25 5.93 -12.97 -8.32
N TYR A 26 5.09 -11.98 -8.20
CA TYR A 26 3.63 -12.09 -8.16
C TYR A 26 3.02 -11.53 -9.42
N GLU A 27 2.07 -12.24 -9.96
CA GLU A 27 1.18 -11.80 -11.03
C GLU A 27 -0.25 -11.89 -10.51
N PHE A 28 -1.04 -10.85 -10.68
CA PHE A 28 -2.43 -10.90 -10.29
C PHE A 28 -3.34 -10.15 -11.25
N ASP A 29 -4.55 -10.68 -11.41
CA ASP A 29 -5.63 -10.04 -12.15
C ASP A 29 -6.67 -9.54 -11.16
N ALA A 30 -7.11 -8.29 -11.33
CA ALA A 30 -8.17 -7.70 -10.56
C ALA A 30 -9.33 -7.28 -11.45
N SER A 31 -10.55 -7.64 -11.03
CA SER A 31 -11.80 -7.20 -11.63
C SER A 31 -12.38 -6.05 -10.82
N PHE A 32 -12.74 -4.96 -11.48
CA PHE A 32 -13.25 -3.76 -10.83
C PHE A 32 -14.65 -3.43 -11.34
N ASN A 33 -15.56 -3.08 -10.45
CA ASN A 33 -16.73 -2.28 -10.77
C ASN A 33 -16.31 -0.81 -10.78
N VAL A 34 -16.66 -0.08 -11.84
CA VAL A 34 -16.38 1.34 -11.98
C VAL A 34 -17.56 2.11 -11.39
N GLU A 35 -17.30 2.77 -10.25
CA GLU A 35 -18.27 3.62 -9.52
C GLU A 35 -17.89 5.11 -9.62
N ALA A 36 -16.73 5.43 -10.21
CA ALA A 36 -16.27 6.79 -10.48
C ALA A 36 -17.28 7.56 -11.34
N GLU A 37 -17.50 8.83 -11.00
CA GLU A 37 -18.43 9.71 -11.72
C GLU A 37 -17.88 10.18 -13.09
N SER A 38 -16.55 10.17 -13.24
CA SER A 38 -15.86 10.56 -14.45
C SER A 38 -14.72 9.60 -14.81
N ILE A 39 -14.25 9.70 -16.05
CA ILE A 39 -13.10 8.91 -16.53
C ILE A 39 -11.80 9.39 -15.88
N GLU A 40 -11.73 10.67 -15.52
CA GLU A 40 -10.60 11.26 -14.82
C GLU A 40 -10.46 10.68 -13.42
N GLU A 41 -11.55 10.56 -12.66
CA GLU A 41 -11.54 9.90 -11.34
C GLU A 41 -11.19 8.42 -11.43
N GLN A 42 -11.71 7.71 -12.43
CA GLN A 42 -11.31 6.33 -12.70
C GLN A 42 -9.80 6.22 -12.93
N ASN A 43 -9.22 7.14 -13.71
CA ASN A 43 -7.79 7.16 -13.97
C ASN A 43 -6.99 7.48 -12.70
N ILE A 44 -7.41 8.44 -11.90
CA ILE A 44 -6.78 8.74 -10.60
C ILE A 44 -6.77 7.49 -9.71
N ALA A 45 -7.89 6.77 -9.60
CA ALA A 45 -7.95 5.54 -8.81
C ALA A 45 -6.96 4.47 -9.32
N LEU A 46 -6.86 4.28 -10.63
CA LEU A 46 -5.90 3.35 -11.23
C LEU A 46 -4.45 3.77 -10.99
N GLU A 47 -4.12 5.06 -11.09
CA GLU A 47 -2.77 5.57 -10.83
C GLU A 47 -2.41 5.49 -9.34
N ARG A 48 -3.35 5.69 -8.40
CA ARG A 48 -3.13 5.43 -6.97
C ARG A 48 -2.80 3.96 -6.71
N ILE A 49 -3.56 3.04 -7.32
CA ILE A 49 -3.30 1.59 -7.23
C ILE A 49 -1.90 1.26 -7.78
N LYS A 50 -1.58 1.78 -8.95
CA LYS A 50 -0.28 1.59 -9.59
C LYS A 50 0.86 2.12 -8.73
N TYR A 51 0.73 3.35 -8.22
CA TYR A 51 1.69 3.95 -7.29
C TYR A 51 1.93 3.05 -6.07
N PHE A 52 0.87 2.54 -5.45
CA PHE A 52 1.00 1.64 -4.31
C PHE A 52 1.79 0.37 -4.65
N LEU A 53 1.51 -0.24 -5.79
CA LEU A 53 2.20 -1.47 -6.21
C LEU A 53 3.65 -1.21 -6.58
N GLU A 54 3.93 -0.21 -7.43
CA GLU A 54 5.26 0.07 -7.96
C GLU A 54 6.18 0.77 -6.95
N GLU A 55 5.64 1.71 -6.14
CA GLU A 55 6.47 2.51 -5.25
C GLU A 55 6.48 1.99 -3.80
N CYS A 56 5.47 1.23 -3.38
CA CYS A 56 5.38 0.76 -2.01
C CYS A 56 5.60 -0.75 -1.88
N VAL A 57 4.83 -1.56 -2.59
CA VAL A 57 4.90 -3.03 -2.51
C VAL A 57 6.15 -3.58 -3.20
N GLN A 58 6.49 -3.03 -4.36
CA GLN A 58 7.67 -3.43 -5.13
C GLN A 58 8.93 -3.39 -4.26
N HIS A 59 9.67 -4.49 -4.21
CA HIS A 59 10.87 -4.66 -3.40
C HIS A 59 10.69 -4.54 -1.88
N SER A 60 9.46 -4.61 -1.36
CA SER A 60 9.24 -4.77 0.07
C SER A 60 9.53 -6.20 0.54
N ILE A 61 9.68 -6.40 1.83
CA ILE A 61 9.77 -7.73 2.44
C ILE A 61 8.48 -7.99 3.20
N MET A 62 7.73 -8.99 2.75
CA MET A 62 6.52 -9.47 3.38
C MET A 62 6.86 -10.40 4.53
N VAL A 63 6.33 -10.13 5.71
CA VAL A 63 6.64 -10.84 6.94
C VAL A 63 5.41 -10.88 7.84
N SER A 64 5.21 -11.99 8.56
CA SER A 64 4.17 -12.07 9.59
C SER A 64 4.42 -11.08 10.72
N ASP A 65 3.38 -10.42 11.23
CA ASP A 65 3.45 -9.51 12.37
C ASP A 65 3.83 -10.22 13.69
N ALA A 66 3.69 -11.54 13.75
CA ALA A 66 4.16 -12.37 14.84
C ALA A 66 5.70 -12.43 14.94
N GLU A 67 6.43 -12.16 13.83
CA GLU A 67 7.88 -12.28 13.72
C GLU A 67 8.63 -11.01 14.18
N SER A 68 8.39 -10.58 15.42
CA SER A 68 8.88 -9.29 15.94
C SER A 68 10.40 -9.12 15.88
N GLU A 69 11.19 -10.20 16.09
CA GLU A 69 12.65 -10.15 16.02
C GLU A 69 13.16 -9.97 14.59
N VAL A 70 12.49 -10.60 13.63
CA VAL A 70 12.79 -10.45 12.19
C VAL A 70 12.47 -9.05 11.74
N ILE A 71 11.28 -8.55 12.08
CA ILE A 71 10.84 -7.18 11.80
C ILE A 71 11.84 -6.16 12.32
N GLU A 72 12.31 -6.31 13.57
CA GLU A 72 13.30 -5.40 14.15
C GLU A 72 14.62 -5.42 13.38
N LYS A 73 15.11 -6.59 12.99
CA LYS A 73 16.35 -6.73 12.19
C LYS A 73 16.20 -6.09 10.81
N LEU A 74 15.08 -6.30 10.12
CA LEU A 74 14.81 -5.71 8.82
C LEU A 74 14.71 -4.18 8.89
N LEU A 75 14.02 -3.64 9.89
CA LEU A 75 13.93 -2.21 10.12
C LEU A 75 15.28 -1.57 10.47
N ASN A 76 16.13 -2.26 11.26
CA ASN A 76 17.48 -1.80 11.57
C ASN A 76 18.39 -1.78 10.35
N ALA A 77 18.14 -2.65 9.36
CA ALA A 77 18.81 -2.66 8.06
C ALA A 77 18.24 -1.63 7.07
N ASP A 78 17.28 -0.80 7.50
CA ASP A 78 16.57 0.20 6.68
C ASP A 78 15.83 -0.40 5.46
N LEU A 79 15.34 -1.62 5.63
CA LEU A 79 14.58 -2.32 4.60
C LEU A 79 13.09 -1.99 4.71
N ARG A 80 12.42 -1.93 3.56
CA ARG A 80 10.96 -1.75 3.49
C ARG A 80 10.27 -3.04 3.84
N ILE A 81 9.39 -3.01 4.82
CA ILE A 81 8.63 -4.18 5.26
C ILE A 81 7.14 -4.00 4.97
N CYS A 82 6.49 -5.13 4.66
CA CYS A 82 5.05 -5.27 4.59
C CYS A 82 4.63 -6.30 5.65
N THR A 83 3.96 -5.86 6.71
CA THR A 83 3.56 -6.75 7.80
C THR A 83 2.18 -7.32 7.54
N LEU A 84 2.05 -8.64 7.66
CA LEU A 84 0.80 -9.38 7.44
C LEU A 84 0.36 -10.05 8.75
N PRO A 85 -0.95 -10.23 8.98
CA PRO A 85 -1.46 -10.85 10.22
C PRO A 85 -1.11 -12.35 10.34
N GLU A 86 -0.73 -12.99 9.25
CA GLU A 86 -0.25 -14.37 9.18
C GLU A 86 0.98 -14.50 8.27
N GLU A 87 1.48 -15.71 8.08
CA GLU A 87 2.56 -15.97 7.15
C GLU A 87 2.18 -15.56 5.71
N PRO A 88 3.13 -15.02 4.93
CA PRO A 88 2.90 -14.41 3.62
C PRO A 88 2.64 -15.43 2.50
N TYR A 89 1.66 -16.32 2.69
CA TYR A 89 1.15 -17.17 1.63
C TYR A 89 0.42 -16.34 0.57
N ASP A 90 0.40 -16.80 -0.67
CA ASP A 90 -0.27 -16.12 -1.78
C ASP A 90 -1.72 -15.78 -1.46
N GLN A 91 -2.42 -16.68 -0.74
CA GLN A 91 -3.78 -16.43 -0.27
C GLN A 91 -3.87 -15.20 0.63
N ILE A 92 -2.98 -15.07 1.60
CA ILE A 92 -2.96 -13.93 2.53
C ILE A 92 -2.61 -12.63 1.79
N ILE A 93 -1.66 -12.71 0.85
CA ILE A 93 -1.27 -11.58 0.02
C ILE A 93 -2.43 -11.13 -0.89
N GLY A 94 -3.18 -12.07 -1.48
CA GLY A 94 -4.35 -11.75 -2.30
C GLY A 94 -5.44 -11.02 -1.51
N ILE A 95 -5.75 -11.48 -0.28
CA ILE A 95 -6.71 -10.81 0.60
C ILE A 95 -6.20 -9.41 1.01
N MET A 96 -4.92 -9.29 1.35
CA MET A 96 -4.30 -7.99 1.65
C MET A 96 -4.44 -7.02 0.48
N LEU A 97 -4.11 -7.45 -0.73
CA LEU A 97 -4.24 -6.62 -1.93
C LEU A 97 -5.68 -6.18 -2.14
N MET A 98 -6.66 -7.08 -2.05
CA MET A 98 -8.07 -6.75 -2.20
C MET A 98 -8.51 -5.65 -1.24
N ASN A 99 -8.17 -5.78 0.06
CA ASN A 99 -8.54 -4.82 1.08
C ASN A 99 -7.86 -3.47 0.85
N LYS A 100 -6.55 -3.50 0.67
CA LYS A 100 -5.74 -2.29 0.55
C LYS A 100 -6.07 -1.50 -0.71
N LEU A 101 -6.20 -2.16 -1.83
CA LEU A 101 -6.50 -1.48 -3.09
C LEU A 101 -7.91 -0.89 -3.09
N ASN A 102 -8.89 -1.55 -2.46
CA ASN A 102 -10.21 -0.98 -2.23
C ASN A 102 -10.16 0.27 -1.34
N SER A 103 -9.36 0.25 -0.27
CA SER A 103 -9.17 1.40 0.61
C SER A 103 -8.52 2.58 -0.12
N ILE A 104 -7.51 2.34 -0.95
CA ILE A 104 -6.82 3.36 -1.76
C ILE A 104 -7.74 3.96 -2.84
N ALA A 105 -8.58 3.14 -3.46
CA ALA A 105 -9.52 3.58 -4.50
C ALA A 105 -10.74 4.35 -3.96
N GLU A 106 -10.98 4.29 -2.63
CA GLU A 106 -12.03 5.05 -1.92
C GLU A 106 -13.40 4.98 -2.62
N GLY A 107 -13.75 3.79 -3.11
CA GLY A 107 -15.04 3.52 -3.73
C GLY A 107 -15.19 3.98 -5.18
N ARG A 108 -14.20 4.68 -5.80
CA ARG A 108 -14.26 5.04 -7.24
C ARG A 108 -14.06 3.81 -8.12
N LEU A 109 -13.25 2.87 -7.64
CA LEU A 109 -13.15 1.52 -8.19
C LEU A 109 -13.35 0.53 -7.06
N VAL A 110 -14.21 -0.44 -7.25
CA VAL A 110 -14.44 -1.51 -6.27
C VAL A 110 -13.94 -2.82 -6.85
N ILE A 111 -12.88 -3.37 -6.25
CA ILE A 111 -12.38 -4.68 -6.63
C ILE A 111 -13.37 -5.73 -6.16
N THR A 112 -13.91 -6.48 -7.10
CA THR A 112 -14.88 -7.55 -6.82
C THR A 112 -14.22 -8.92 -6.74
N ASP A 113 -13.19 -9.14 -7.54
CA ASP A 113 -12.50 -10.41 -7.62
C ASP A 113 -11.00 -10.17 -7.89
N ILE A 114 -10.18 -11.00 -7.29
CA ILE A 114 -8.73 -11.05 -7.51
C ILE A 114 -8.33 -12.52 -7.75
N SER A 115 -7.43 -12.73 -8.71
CA SER A 115 -6.67 -13.97 -8.83
C SER A 115 -5.20 -13.65 -8.73
N ILE A 116 -4.47 -14.40 -7.91
CA ILE A 116 -3.03 -14.20 -7.68
C ILE A 116 -2.28 -15.51 -7.85
N THR A 117 -1.14 -15.42 -8.52
CA THR A 117 -0.17 -16.50 -8.64
C THR A 117 1.23 -15.99 -8.38
N SER A 118 2.14 -16.86 -7.97
CA SER A 118 3.53 -16.50 -7.75
C SER A 118 4.48 -17.57 -8.24
N ARG A 119 5.77 -17.26 -8.33
CA ARG A 119 6.78 -18.26 -8.71
C ARG A 119 6.96 -19.34 -7.66
N LEU A 120 6.76 -19.01 -6.38
CA LEU A 120 6.88 -19.99 -5.29
C LEU A 120 5.65 -20.89 -5.16
N SER A 121 4.52 -20.53 -5.75
CA SER A 121 3.29 -21.31 -5.68
C SER A 121 3.25 -22.52 -6.63
N ASP A 122 4.31 -22.75 -7.42
CA ASP A 122 4.41 -23.86 -8.39
C ASP A 122 3.20 -23.95 -9.34
N GLY A 123 2.71 -22.78 -9.80
CA GLY A 123 1.59 -22.66 -10.73
C GLY A 123 0.20 -22.72 -10.09
N VAL A 124 0.12 -22.73 -8.76
CA VAL A 124 -1.18 -22.60 -8.07
C VAL A 124 -1.64 -21.16 -8.15
N THR A 125 -2.90 -20.95 -8.54
CA THR A 125 -3.56 -19.64 -8.53
C THR A 125 -4.60 -19.60 -7.41
N CYS A 126 -4.49 -18.60 -6.56
CA CYS A 126 -5.48 -18.32 -5.52
C CYS A 126 -6.51 -17.32 -6.04
N PHE A 127 -7.78 -17.58 -5.76
CA PHE A 127 -8.89 -16.71 -6.15
C PHE A 127 -9.58 -16.18 -4.89
N HIS A 128 -9.92 -14.89 -4.91
CA HIS A 128 -10.68 -14.24 -3.84
C HIS A 128 -11.77 -13.37 -4.44
N SER A 129 -12.94 -13.39 -3.81
CA SER A 129 -14.06 -12.52 -4.12
C SER A 129 -14.40 -11.63 -2.93
N ILE A 130 -14.91 -10.43 -3.18
CA ILE A 130 -15.31 -9.47 -2.15
C ILE A 130 -16.35 -10.01 -1.17
N ASP A 131 -17.14 -10.99 -1.63
CA ASP A 131 -18.18 -11.64 -0.80
C ASP A 131 -17.63 -12.72 0.15
N GLU A 132 -16.34 -13.03 0.03
CA GLU A 132 -15.69 -14.02 0.88
C GLU A 132 -15.20 -13.41 2.20
N ASN A 133 -14.93 -14.28 3.17
CA ASN A 133 -14.38 -13.87 4.45
C ASN A 133 -12.98 -13.27 4.26
N MET A 134 -12.73 -12.11 4.84
CA MET A 134 -11.43 -11.41 4.83
C MET A 134 -10.32 -12.15 5.61
N GLY A 135 -10.53 -13.39 6.00
CA GLY A 135 -9.55 -14.22 6.69
C GLY A 135 -9.08 -13.57 8.01
N PRO A 136 -7.75 -13.48 8.24
CA PRO A 136 -7.18 -12.96 9.47
C PRO A 136 -7.17 -11.42 9.55
N PHE A 137 -7.56 -10.72 8.48
CA PHE A 137 -7.51 -9.26 8.44
C PHE A 137 -8.63 -8.64 9.26
N LYS A 138 -8.26 -7.95 10.34
CA LYS A 138 -9.20 -7.25 11.23
C LYS A 138 -9.33 -5.80 10.79
N LEU A 139 -10.48 -5.19 11.06
CA LEU A 139 -10.68 -3.76 10.85
C LEU A 139 -9.65 -2.92 11.62
N GLY A 140 -9.21 -1.82 11.03
CA GLY A 140 -8.31 -0.85 11.64
C GLY A 140 -6.82 -1.12 11.47
N GLY A 141 -6.44 -2.10 10.64
CA GLY A 141 -5.06 -2.28 10.20
C GLY A 141 -4.66 -1.31 9.10
N TRP A 142 -3.37 -1.27 8.77
CA TRP A 142 -2.85 -0.41 7.70
C TRP A 142 -3.49 -0.70 6.32
N TRP A 143 -4.04 -1.88 6.12
CA TRP A 143 -4.77 -2.29 4.90
C TRP A 143 -6.13 -1.63 4.74
N ASP A 144 -6.69 -1.03 5.80
CA ASP A 144 -8.00 -0.38 5.79
C ASP A 144 -7.94 1.14 5.56
N ASP A 145 -6.75 1.73 5.51
CA ASP A 145 -6.63 3.16 5.24
C ASP A 145 -6.23 3.46 3.79
N ASN A 146 -6.48 4.67 3.34
CA ASN A 146 -6.20 5.12 1.97
C ASN A 146 -4.75 5.56 1.74
N THR A 147 -3.89 5.55 2.77
CA THR A 147 -2.47 5.90 2.63
C THR A 147 -1.65 4.72 2.14
N PRO A 148 -0.59 4.90 1.33
CA PRO A 148 0.16 3.80 0.73
C PRO A 148 1.19 3.17 1.69
N ARG A 149 0.89 3.08 2.98
CA ARG A 149 1.75 2.39 3.95
C ARG A 149 1.55 0.88 3.92
N LEU A 150 2.56 0.15 4.39
CA LEU A 150 2.63 -1.31 4.38
C LEU A 150 2.70 -1.93 5.78
N THR A 151 2.66 -1.12 6.84
CA THR A 151 2.84 -1.61 8.21
C THR A 151 2.32 -0.60 9.22
N ASP A 152 1.84 -1.12 10.36
CA ASP A 152 1.54 -0.34 11.57
C ASP A 152 2.74 -0.25 12.52
N VAL A 153 3.81 -0.99 12.25
CA VAL A 153 5.01 -1.02 13.10
C VAL A 153 5.78 0.29 13.01
N LYS A 154 5.91 0.96 14.15
CA LYS A 154 6.69 2.21 14.26
C LYS A 154 8.16 1.89 14.47
N GLN A 155 9.04 2.46 13.67
CA GLN A 155 10.50 2.36 13.90
C GLN A 155 10.86 2.94 15.27
N LYS A 156 11.36 2.08 16.17
CA LYS A 156 11.92 2.52 17.46
C LYS A 156 13.33 3.09 17.22
N GLY A 157 13.56 4.36 17.59
CA GLY A 157 14.90 4.84 17.87
C GLY A 157 15.64 5.71 16.85
N LYS A 158 15.15 5.98 15.66
CA LYS A 158 15.71 7.14 14.94
C LYS A 158 15.19 8.39 15.66
N LYS A 159 16.12 9.23 16.20
CA LYS A 159 15.82 10.61 16.60
C LYS A 159 15.24 11.29 15.37
N VAL A 160 13.95 11.13 15.16
CA VAL A 160 13.24 11.94 14.19
C VAL A 160 13.36 13.35 14.74
N ILE A 161 14.25 14.14 14.15
CA ILE A 161 14.07 15.59 14.18
C ILE A 161 12.61 15.74 13.76
N LYS A 162 11.80 16.28 14.64
CA LYS A 162 10.38 16.53 14.39
C LYS A 162 10.25 17.50 13.21
N LEU A 163 10.51 17.02 12.02
CA LEU A 163 9.86 17.50 10.84
C LEU A 163 8.38 17.25 11.08
N LYS A 164 7.55 18.28 10.99
CA LYS A 164 6.09 18.21 11.06
C LYS A 164 5.64 16.87 10.48
N LYS A 165 4.78 16.17 11.21
CA LYS A 165 4.12 14.95 10.80
C LYS A 165 3.57 15.19 9.39
N THR A 166 4.32 14.85 8.36
CA THR A 166 3.81 14.84 7.00
C THR A 166 2.84 13.68 6.97
N THR A 167 1.56 13.99 7.17
CA THR A 167 0.51 13.10 6.73
C THR A 167 0.76 12.89 5.25
N PHE A 168 0.82 11.63 4.83
CA PHE A 168 0.88 11.31 3.40
C PHE A 168 -0.31 12.01 2.72
N ASP A 169 -0.03 12.72 1.66
CA ASP A 169 -1.03 13.47 0.90
C ASP A 169 -0.92 13.10 -0.58
N TRP A 170 -1.99 12.58 -1.15
CA TRP A 170 -2.07 12.26 -2.56
C TRP A 170 -1.88 13.50 -3.47
N ALA A 171 -2.10 14.72 -2.92
CA ALA A 171 -1.84 15.97 -3.64
C ALA A 171 -0.37 16.14 -4.03
N GLU A 172 0.56 15.61 -3.25
CA GLU A 172 2.00 15.69 -3.56
C GLU A 172 2.37 14.93 -4.85
N PHE A 173 1.48 14.04 -5.30
CA PHE A 173 1.64 13.21 -6.49
C PHE A 173 0.65 13.54 -7.61
N ASP A 174 -0.10 14.63 -7.49
CA ASP A 174 -1.19 15.01 -8.41
C ASP A 174 -2.29 13.92 -8.53
N LEU A 175 -2.52 13.17 -7.44
CA LEU A 175 -3.48 12.07 -7.36
C LEU A 175 -4.65 12.34 -6.42
N ASN A 176 -4.98 13.61 -6.16
CA ASN A 176 -6.18 14.00 -5.42
C ASN A 176 -7.45 13.72 -6.21
N TRP A 177 -8.54 13.46 -5.50
CA TRP A 177 -9.85 13.41 -6.12
C TRP A 177 -10.28 14.80 -6.61
N LEU A 178 -11.08 14.84 -7.67
CA LEU A 178 -11.53 16.11 -8.28
C LEU A 178 -12.48 16.91 -7.38
N ASP A 179 -13.20 16.24 -6.48
CA ASP A 179 -14.10 16.82 -5.51
C ASP A 179 -13.40 17.29 -4.21
N GLU A 180 -12.17 16.86 -3.97
CA GLU A 180 -11.35 17.35 -2.88
C GLU A 180 -10.84 18.76 -3.21
N LYS A 181 -11.39 19.76 -2.51
CA LYS A 181 -10.79 21.10 -2.55
C LYS A 181 -9.39 21.02 -1.95
N PRO A 182 -8.35 21.51 -2.65
CA PRO A 182 -7.03 21.57 -2.06
C PRO A 182 -7.15 22.34 -0.74
N GLU A 183 -6.85 21.69 0.39
CA GLU A 183 -6.66 22.39 1.65
C GLU A 183 -5.60 23.45 1.36
N LYS A 184 -5.97 24.72 1.54
CA LYS A 184 -4.99 25.80 1.43
C LYS A 184 -3.90 25.49 2.44
N SER A 185 -2.79 24.99 1.96
CA SER A 185 -1.58 24.91 2.75
C SER A 185 -1.26 26.35 3.13
N ASP A 186 -1.55 26.73 4.37
CA ASP A 186 -0.96 27.88 5.01
C ASP A 186 0.54 27.59 5.20
N SER A 187 1.24 27.55 4.08
CA SER A 187 2.69 27.60 4.08
C SER A 187 3.06 29.03 4.46
N GLU A 188 3.15 29.27 5.76
CA GLU A 188 3.82 30.43 6.30
C GLU A 188 5.27 30.39 5.79
N ILE A 189 5.56 31.16 4.75
CA ILE A 189 6.94 31.35 4.28
C ILE A 189 7.66 32.13 5.38
N VAL A 190 8.34 31.45 6.26
CA VAL A 190 9.21 32.05 7.25
C VAL A 190 10.44 32.55 6.51
N PHE A 191 10.48 33.83 6.18
CA PHE A 191 11.68 34.49 5.72
C PHE A 191 12.69 34.55 6.89
N VAL A 192 13.69 33.65 6.87
CA VAL A 192 14.83 33.75 7.78
C VAL A 192 15.75 34.84 7.24
N ASN A 193 15.75 35.98 7.90
CA ASN A 193 16.66 37.07 7.57
C ASN A 193 18.06 36.76 8.10
N PHE A 194 19.00 36.44 7.22
CA PHE A 194 20.39 36.11 7.53
C PHE A 194 21.30 37.33 7.78
N ASP A 195 20.75 38.53 7.86
CA ASP A 195 21.51 39.75 8.12
C ASP A 195 21.77 39.95 9.61
N ARG A 196 22.55 39.12 10.25
CA ARG A 196 23.22 39.41 11.54
C ARG A 196 24.27 38.38 11.90
N LEU A 197 25.34 38.32 11.15
CA LEU A 197 26.62 37.77 11.62
C LEU A 197 27.77 38.69 11.13
N ASP A 198 27.77 39.91 11.62
CA ASP A 198 28.95 40.75 11.65
C ASP A 198 28.92 41.59 12.93
N LYS A 199 29.56 41.12 13.98
CA LYS A 199 30.38 41.86 14.95
C LYS A 199 31.07 40.91 15.91
#